data_7f3d2f97edf14b67771b9aff1484fe04
#
_entry.id   7f3d2f97edf14b67771b9aff1484fe04
#
_cell.length_a   1.000
_cell.length_b   1.000
_cell.length_c   1.000
_cell.angle_alpha   90.00
_cell.angle_beta   90.00
_cell.angle_gamma   90.00
#
_symmetry.space_group_name_H-M   'P 1'
#
loop_
_entity.id
_entity.type
_entity.pdbx_description
1 polymer ?
#
loop_
_entity_poly.entity_id
_entity_poly.type
_entity_poly.pdbx_seq_one_letter_code
_entity_poly.pdbx_strand_id
1 'polypeptide(L)'
;MYLVMVTNALLRRKLRMFIALLAVAIGATIISGMITVYKEVPEQMGREFRAYGANLLLLPANGKTTMEEAAVAPVYDMLKDKEIIGAAPFLYERLKINESPVLTGGTDFNEIRKVSPYWQINGEMPKENSKEILLGYELSERFQA
;
A
#
# COMPACT_ATOMS: atom_id res chain seq x y z
N MET A 1 -36.51 47.86 -10.42
CA MET A 1 -36.44 48.31 -11.84
C MET A 1 -35.15 47.82 -12.53
N TYR A 2 -33.96 47.94 -11.93
CA TYR A 2 -32.66 47.53 -12.54
C TYR A 2 -32.57 46.02 -12.87
N LEU A 3 -33.03 45.13 -11.99
CA LEU A 3 -33.01 43.67 -12.21
C LEU A 3 -33.80 43.23 -13.43
N VAL A 4 -34.96 43.84 -13.66
CA VAL A 4 -35.81 43.52 -14.82
C VAL A 4 -35.21 44.03 -16.14
N MET A 5 -34.50 45.16 -16.12
CA MET A 5 -33.78 45.63 -17.31
C MET A 5 -32.59 44.73 -17.65
N VAL A 6 -31.84 44.29 -16.64
CA VAL A 6 -30.71 43.38 -16.82
C VAL A 6 -31.17 42.01 -17.34
N THR A 7 -32.23 41.42 -16.78
CA THR A 7 -32.79 40.14 -17.26
C THR A 7 -33.32 40.24 -18.70
N ASN A 8 -33.98 41.31 -19.07
CA ASN A 8 -34.48 41.50 -20.44
C ASN A 8 -33.35 41.73 -21.46
N ALA A 9 -32.28 42.43 -21.06
CA ALA A 9 -31.08 42.63 -21.91
C ALA A 9 -30.32 41.30 -22.11
N LEU A 10 -30.27 40.47 -21.09
CA LEU A 10 -29.66 39.13 -21.13
C LEU A 10 -30.45 38.15 -22.00
N LEU A 11 -31.78 38.18 -21.90
CA LEU A 11 -32.68 37.30 -22.70
C LEU A 11 -32.67 37.61 -24.21
N ARG A 12 -32.37 38.86 -24.60
CA ARG A 12 -32.24 39.24 -26.02
C ARG A 12 -30.97 38.70 -26.69
N ARG A 13 -29.96 38.29 -25.91
CA ARG A 13 -28.69 37.75 -26.42
C ARG A 13 -28.44 36.32 -25.92
N LYS A 14 -29.44 35.46 -25.96
CA LYS A 14 -29.47 34.09 -25.44
C LYS A 14 -28.26 33.25 -25.86
N LEU A 15 -27.83 33.34 -27.11
CA LEU A 15 -26.71 32.59 -27.63
C LEU A 15 -25.35 33.00 -26.97
N ARG A 16 -25.15 34.32 -26.79
CA ARG A 16 -23.91 34.81 -26.15
C ARG A 16 -23.86 34.44 -24.68
N MET A 17 -24.99 34.49 -23.97
CA MET A 17 -25.09 34.02 -22.59
C MET A 17 -24.81 32.53 -22.47
N PHE A 18 -25.38 31.73 -23.38
CA PHE A 18 -25.17 30.28 -23.38
C PHE A 18 -23.69 29.91 -23.58
N ILE A 19 -23.01 30.58 -24.52
CA ILE A 19 -21.58 30.39 -24.75
C ILE A 19 -20.76 30.78 -23.52
N ALA A 20 -21.06 31.89 -22.89
CA ALA A 20 -20.36 32.32 -21.68
C ALA A 20 -20.57 31.36 -20.51
N LEU A 21 -21.79 30.86 -20.32
CA LEU A 21 -22.12 29.88 -19.29
C LEU A 21 -21.44 28.54 -19.56
N LEU A 22 -21.39 28.09 -20.81
CA LEU A 22 -20.65 26.90 -21.21
C LEU A 22 -19.15 27.03 -20.92
N ALA A 23 -18.55 28.16 -21.24
CA ALA A 23 -17.13 28.42 -20.97
C ALA A 23 -16.81 28.33 -19.46
N VAL A 24 -17.65 28.93 -18.62
CA VAL A 24 -17.51 28.86 -17.16
C VAL A 24 -17.71 27.42 -16.65
N ALA A 25 -18.73 26.71 -17.17
CA ALA A 25 -18.99 25.34 -16.79
C ALA A 25 -17.81 24.39 -17.13
N ILE A 26 -17.25 24.54 -18.33
CA ILE A 26 -16.06 23.76 -18.75
C ILE A 26 -14.87 24.07 -17.83
N GLY A 27 -14.60 25.34 -17.56
CA GLY A 27 -13.52 25.76 -16.66
C GLY A 27 -13.69 25.19 -15.25
N ALA A 28 -14.89 25.28 -14.69
CA ALA A 28 -15.21 24.73 -13.38
C ALA A 28 -15.06 23.21 -13.34
N THR A 29 -15.47 22.50 -14.38
CA THR A 29 -15.34 21.04 -14.49
C THR A 29 -13.88 20.61 -14.52
N ILE A 30 -13.04 21.30 -15.31
CA ILE A 30 -11.61 20.99 -15.39
C ILE A 30 -10.95 21.21 -14.04
N ILE A 31 -11.20 22.32 -13.37
CA ILE A 31 -10.62 22.63 -12.06
C ILE A 31 -11.09 21.60 -11.01
N SER A 32 -12.38 21.27 -10.98
CA SER A 32 -12.93 20.29 -10.06
C SER A 32 -12.32 18.90 -10.29
N GLY A 33 -12.22 18.46 -11.55
CA GLY A 33 -11.60 17.19 -11.90
C GLY A 33 -10.13 17.14 -11.50
N MET A 34 -9.38 18.21 -11.71
CA MET A 34 -7.98 18.27 -11.33
C MET A 34 -7.77 18.21 -9.81
N ILE A 35 -8.61 18.90 -9.04
CA ILE A 35 -8.56 18.84 -7.56
C ILE A 35 -8.89 17.42 -7.06
N THR A 36 -9.88 16.77 -7.66
CA THR A 36 -10.25 15.39 -7.30
C THR A 36 -9.10 14.44 -7.56
N VAL A 37 -8.52 14.46 -8.75
CA VAL A 37 -7.36 13.61 -9.09
C VAL A 37 -6.19 13.88 -8.15
N TYR A 38 -5.88 15.15 -7.87
CA TYR A 38 -4.76 15.52 -7.00
C TYR A 38 -4.92 15.01 -5.56
N LYS A 39 -6.13 14.90 -5.05
CA LYS A 39 -6.43 14.39 -3.70
C LYS A 39 -6.56 12.87 -3.66
N GLU A 40 -7.34 12.31 -4.57
CA GLU A 40 -7.71 10.88 -4.53
C GLU A 40 -6.56 9.96 -4.94
N VAL A 41 -5.76 10.33 -5.95
CA VAL A 41 -4.69 9.46 -6.45
C VAL A 41 -3.63 9.14 -5.38
N PRO A 42 -3.06 10.12 -4.63
CA PRO A 42 -2.10 9.82 -3.58
C PRO A 42 -2.67 8.95 -2.46
N GLU A 43 -3.95 9.16 -2.11
CA GLU A 43 -4.60 8.36 -1.07
C GLU A 43 -4.85 6.91 -1.52
N GLN A 44 -5.25 6.71 -2.78
CA GLN A 44 -5.41 5.38 -3.35
C GLN A 44 -4.07 4.66 -3.47
N MET A 45 -3.05 5.33 -4.00
CA MET A 45 -1.71 4.76 -4.06
C MET A 45 -1.18 4.39 -2.67
N GLY A 46 -1.38 5.25 -1.67
CA GLY A 46 -0.98 4.95 -0.29
C GLY A 46 -1.71 3.75 0.31
N ARG A 47 -2.95 3.49 -0.09
CA ARG A 47 -3.69 2.28 0.31
C ARG A 47 -3.18 1.04 -0.42
N GLU A 48 -2.91 1.14 -1.71
CA GLU A 48 -2.40 0.01 -2.50
C GLU A 48 -0.98 -0.37 -2.10
N PHE A 49 -0.08 0.61 -1.86
CA PHE A 49 1.26 0.30 -1.36
C PHE A 49 1.26 -0.41 0.00
N ARG A 50 0.32 -0.10 0.87
CA ARG A 50 0.13 -0.84 2.13
C ARG A 50 -0.31 -2.29 1.90
N ALA A 51 -0.96 -2.56 0.78
CA ALA A 51 -1.37 -3.89 0.38
C ALA A 51 -0.19 -4.78 -0.02
N TYR A 52 0.90 -4.21 -0.52
CA TYR A 52 2.05 -4.97 -1.01
C TYR A 52 3.07 -5.36 0.07
N GLY A 53 2.95 -4.87 1.31
CA GLY A 53 3.84 -5.26 2.40
C GLY A 53 4.03 -4.19 3.47
N ALA A 54 5.07 -4.37 4.27
CA ALA A 54 5.38 -3.47 5.36
C ALA A 54 5.76 -2.07 4.86
N ASN A 55 5.17 -1.05 5.48
CA ASN A 55 5.45 0.36 5.19
C ASN A 55 6.65 0.91 6.00
N LEU A 56 7.14 0.14 6.96
CA LEU A 56 8.33 0.44 7.75
C LEU A 56 9.24 -0.79 7.81
N LEU A 57 10.49 -0.61 7.45
CA LEU A 57 11.49 -1.67 7.51
C LEU A 57 12.60 -1.25 8.49
N LEU A 58 12.82 -2.07 9.51
CA LEU A 58 13.91 -1.90 10.44
C LEU A 58 15.08 -2.81 10.02
N LEU A 59 16.22 -2.21 9.81
CA LEU A 59 17.44 -2.92 9.42
C LEU A 59 18.51 -2.75 10.48
N PRO A 60 19.36 -3.78 10.71
CA PRO A 60 20.49 -3.64 11.61
C PRO A 60 21.46 -2.57 11.09
N ALA A 61 21.97 -1.75 12.00
CA ALA A 61 22.93 -0.71 11.68
C ALA A 61 24.38 -1.26 11.70
N ASN A 62 25.32 -0.44 11.20
CA ASN A 62 26.76 -0.69 11.29
C ASN A 62 27.25 -2.00 10.65
N GLY A 63 26.63 -2.43 9.54
CA GLY A 63 27.07 -3.61 8.79
C GLY A 63 26.77 -4.95 9.48
N LYS A 64 26.00 -4.95 10.55
CA LYS A 64 25.49 -6.20 11.16
C LYS A 64 24.46 -6.85 10.25
N THR A 65 24.46 -8.18 10.21
CA THR A 65 23.51 -8.96 9.41
C THR A 65 22.23 -9.28 10.18
N THR A 66 22.30 -9.24 11.51
CA THR A 66 21.18 -9.55 12.40
C THR A 66 21.00 -8.49 13.48
N MET A 67 19.83 -8.40 14.04
CA MET A 67 19.46 -7.50 15.12
C MET A 67 18.75 -8.30 16.20
N GLU A 68 19.02 -7.98 17.46
CA GLU A 68 18.30 -8.58 18.57
C GLU A 68 16.86 -8.07 18.61
N GLU A 69 15.90 -8.92 18.88
CA GLU A 69 14.47 -8.57 18.96
C GLU A 69 14.22 -7.50 20.05
N ALA A 70 14.99 -7.53 21.14
CA ALA A 70 14.92 -6.52 22.19
C ALA A 70 15.23 -5.09 21.70
N ALA A 71 16.01 -4.96 20.61
CA ALA A 71 16.33 -3.65 20.03
C ALA A 71 15.12 -2.98 19.35
N VAL A 72 14.05 -3.72 19.11
CA VAL A 72 12.82 -3.19 18.49
C VAL A 72 11.91 -2.52 19.53
N ALA A 73 12.05 -2.85 20.82
CA ALA A 73 11.20 -2.30 21.88
C ALA A 73 11.15 -0.75 21.92
N PRO A 74 12.26 -0.01 21.77
CA PRO A 74 12.22 1.45 21.74
C PRO A 74 11.43 2.00 20.56
N VAL A 75 11.37 1.28 19.43
CA VAL A 75 10.61 1.70 18.25
C VAL A 75 9.11 1.59 18.51
N TYR A 76 8.67 0.55 19.21
CA TYR A 76 7.28 0.44 19.65
C TYR A 76 6.88 1.58 20.60
N ASP A 77 7.80 1.99 21.47
CA ASP A 77 7.56 3.14 22.35
C ASP A 77 7.40 4.47 21.60
N MET A 78 8.19 4.67 20.53
CA MET A 78 8.09 5.83 19.68
C MET A 78 6.82 5.84 18.82
N LEU A 79 6.26 4.67 18.54
CA LEU A 79 5.08 4.49 17.70
C LEU A 79 3.78 4.29 18.49
N LYS A 80 3.78 4.48 19.81
CA LYS A 80 2.60 4.29 20.68
C LYS A 80 1.37 5.08 20.25
N ASP A 81 1.57 6.27 19.66
CA ASP A 81 0.51 7.12 19.14
C ASP A 81 0.05 6.74 17.71
N LYS A 82 0.62 5.70 17.14
CA LYS A 82 0.30 5.21 15.81
C LYS A 82 -0.33 3.82 15.89
N GLU A 83 -1.28 3.58 15.01
CA GLU A 83 -1.89 2.26 14.88
C GLU A 83 -0.92 1.31 14.16
N ILE A 84 -0.35 0.36 14.91
CA ILE A 84 0.50 -0.71 14.37
C ILE A 84 -0.39 -1.92 14.10
N ILE A 85 -0.56 -2.27 12.84
CA ILE A 85 -1.39 -3.40 12.42
C ILE A 85 -0.66 -4.74 12.68
N GLY A 86 0.66 -4.78 12.49
CA GLY A 86 1.49 -5.94 12.74
C GLY A 86 2.95 -5.64 12.54
N ALA A 87 3.82 -6.47 13.10
CA ALA A 87 5.26 -6.40 12.92
C ALA A 87 5.82 -7.81 12.83
N ALA A 88 6.35 -8.17 11.66
CA ALA A 88 6.91 -9.48 11.41
C ALA A 88 8.43 -9.42 11.38
N PRO A 89 9.13 -10.15 12.27
CA PRO A 89 10.57 -10.30 12.18
C PRO A 89 10.93 -11.23 11.02
N PHE A 90 12.07 -10.94 10.36
CA PHE A 90 12.61 -11.79 9.31
C PHE A 90 14.08 -12.08 9.59
N LEU A 91 14.42 -13.37 9.55
CA LEU A 91 15.79 -13.85 9.54
C LEU A 91 16.06 -14.56 8.22
N TYR A 92 16.95 -14.01 7.41
CA TYR A 92 17.32 -14.61 6.14
C TYR A 92 18.59 -15.40 6.26
N GLU A 93 18.54 -16.69 5.84
CA GLU A 93 19.70 -17.55 5.82
C GLU A 93 19.73 -18.38 4.52
N ARG A 94 20.93 -18.76 4.09
CA ARG A 94 21.09 -19.63 2.93
C ARG A 94 21.16 -21.07 3.36
N LEU A 95 20.14 -21.83 3.04
CA LEU A 95 20.11 -23.26 3.26
C LEU A 95 20.34 -24.04 1.96
N LYS A 96 20.73 -25.28 2.04
CA LYS A 96 20.85 -26.18 0.89
C LYS A 96 19.69 -27.14 0.87
N ILE A 97 18.93 -27.14 -0.22
CA ILE A 97 17.88 -28.11 -0.49
C ILE A 97 18.30 -28.87 -1.75
N ASN A 98 18.46 -30.19 -1.65
CA ASN A 98 18.93 -31.04 -2.75
C ASN A 98 20.20 -30.47 -3.42
N GLU A 99 21.22 -30.11 -2.61
CA GLU A 99 22.50 -29.52 -3.03
C GLU A 99 22.41 -28.12 -3.67
N SER A 100 21.19 -27.58 -3.90
CA SER A 100 20.97 -26.23 -4.41
C SER A 100 20.89 -25.23 -3.27
N PRO A 101 21.65 -24.12 -3.32
CA PRO A 101 21.54 -23.08 -2.31
C PRO A 101 20.22 -22.30 -2.51
N VAL A 102 19.43 -22.23 -1.45
CA VAL A 102 18.15 -21.52 -1.42
C VAL A 102 18.17 -20.48 -0.32
N LEU A 103 17.72 -19.26 -0.63
CA LEU A 103 17.51 -18.25 0.40
C LEU A 103 16.23 -18.56 1.16
N THR A 104 16.36 -18.77 2.45
CA THR A 104 15.24 -19.11 3.33
C THR A 104 15.01 -17.96 4.31
N GLY A 105 13.76 -17.57 4.50
CA GLY A 105 13.35 -16.56 5.48
C GLY A 105 12.57 -17.22 6.60
N GLY A 106 13.09 -17.10 7.83
CA GLY A 106 12.35 -17.44 9.05
C GLY A 106 11.54 -16.23 9.49
N THR A 107 10.26 -16.42 9.80
CA THR A 107 9.36 -15.36 10.25
C THR A 107 8.24 -15.95 11.11
N ASP A 108 7.52 -15.08 11.82
CA ASP A 108 6.28 -15.44 12.50
C ASP A 108 5.11 -15.39 11.50
N PHE A 109 4.50 -16.55 11.25
CA PHE A 109 3.40 -16.66 10.29
C PHE A 109 2.12 -15.94 10.73
N ASN A 110 1.89 -15.74 12.03
CA ASN A 110 0.73 -15.00 12.51
C ASN A 110 0.91 -13.50 12.28
N GLU A 111 2.11 -12.98 12.50
CA GLU A 111 2.41 -11.57 12.27
C GLU A 111 2.54 -11.25 10.78
N ILE A 112 3.16 -12.12 9.98
CA ILE A 112 3.30 -11.87 8.54
C ILE A 112 1.94 -11.79 7.83
N ARG A 113 0.94 -12.54 8.28
CA ARG A 113 -0.42 -12.44 7.73
C ARG A 113 -1.05 -11.06 7.94
N LYS A 114 -0.74 -10.40 9.05
CA LYS A 114 -1.20 -9.03 9.32
C LYS A 114 -0.47 -8.00 8.45
N VAL A 115 0.84 -8.20 8.28
CA VAL A 115 1.70 -7.30 7.51
C VAL A 115 1.52 -7.47 6.00
N SER A 116 1.29 -8.71 5.54
CA SER A 116 1.16 -9.06 4.12
C SER A 116 -0.09 -9.92 3.87
N PRO A 117 -1.29 -9.35 4.02
CA PRO A 117 -2.55 -10.10 3.88
C PRO A 117 -2.83 -10.62 2.47
N TYR A 118 -2.08 -10.13 1.47
CA TYR A 118 -2.30 -10.44 0.04
C TYR A 118 -1.45 -11.60 -0.49
N TRP A 119 -0.73 -12.29 0.38
CA TRP A 119 -0.04 -13.50 -0.04
C TRP A 119 -1.06 -14.53 -0.56
N GLN A 120 -0.87 -14.94 -1.80
CA GLN A 120 -1.66 -16.01 -2.41
C GLN A 120 -0.98 -17.34 -2.08
N ILE A 121 -1.63 -18.13 -1.25
CA ILE A 121 -1.09 -19.39 -0.76
C ILE A 121 -1.95 -20.52 -1.34
N ASN A 122 -1.30 -21.44 -2.03
CA ASN A 122 -1.93 -22.67 -2.47
C ASN A 122 -1.70 -23.74 -1.38
N GLY A 123 -2.73 -24.04 -0.59
CA GLY A 123 -2.66 -24.96 0.53
C GLY A 123 -2.92 -24.29 1.87
N GLU A 124 -2.41 -24.86 2.93
CA GLU A 124 -2.57 -24.35 4.30
C GLU A 124 -1.31 -23.61 4.75
N MET A 125 -1.50 -22.63 5.62
CA MET A 125 -0.36 -21.97 6.28
C MET A 125 0.35 -22.93 7.21
N PRO A 126 1.69 -22.90 7.27
CA PRO A 126 2.45 -23.68 8.23
C PRO A 126 2.02 -23.38 9.66
N LYS A 127 1.93 -24.44 10.47
CA LYS A 127 1.61 -24.30 11.90
C LYS A 127 2.83 -23.89 12.68
N GLU A 128 2.60 -23.09 13.70
CA GLU A 128 3.65 -22.65 14.62
C GLU A 128 4.35 -23.86 15.27
N ASN A 129 5.68 -23.80 15.36
CA ASN A 129 6.52 -24.90 15.86
C ASN A 129 6.40 -26.23 15.09
N SER A 130 5.86 -26.24 13.89
CA SER A 130 5.86 -27.41 13.01
C SER A 130 7.16 -27.47 12.18
N LYS A 131 7.35 -28.58 11.48
CA LYS A 131 8.43 -28.74 10.48
C LYS A 131 7.94 -28.37 9.06
N GLU A 132 6.85 -27.67 8.97
CA GLU A 132 6.25 -27.25 7.71
C GLU A 132 6.94 -25.99 7.21
N ILE A 133 7.09 -25.89 5.91
CA ILE A 133 7.68 -24.73 5.24
C ILE A 133 6.74 -24.23 4.13
N LEU A 134 6.79 -22.97 3.85
CA LEU A 134 6.12 -22.38 2.71
C LEU A 134 7.14 -22.23 1.58
N LEU A 135 6.86 -22.86 0.43
CA LEU A 135 7.71 -22.76 -0.74
C LEU A 135 7.20 -21.64 -1.66
N GLY A 136 8.13 -20.83 -2.17
CA GLY A 136 7.78 -19.93 -3.27
C GLY A 136 7.40 -20.72 -4.52
N TYR A 137 6.49 -20.17 -5.33
CA TYR A 137 5.95 -20.82 -6.52
C TYR A 137 7.03 -21.41 -7.44
N GLU A 138 8.06 -20.64 -7.77
CA GLU A 138 9.17 -21.11 -8.61
C GLU A 138 9.96 -22.27 -8.00
N LEU A 139 10.10 -22.30 -6.68
CA LEU A 139 10.76 -23.41 -5.99
C LEU A 139 9.87 -24.65 -5.93
N SER A 140 8.57 -24.47 -5.77
CA SER A 140 7.61 -25.59 -5.78
C SER A 140 7.59 -26.29 -7.13
N GLU A 141 7.60 -25.54 -8.24
CA GLU A 141 7.72 -26.12 -9.58
C GLU A 141 9.07 -26.84 -9.79
N ARG A 142 10.16 -26.25 -9.30
CA ARG A 142 11.51 -26.81 -9.46
C ARG A 142 11.72 -28.10 -8.66
N PHE A 143 11.10 -28.20 -7.51
CA PHE A 143 11.22 -29.39 -6.65
C PHE A 143 10.05 -30.39 -6.80
N GLN A 144 9.07 -30.09 -7.69
CA GLN A 144 7.87 -30.92 -7.92
C GLN A 144 7.14 -31.26 -6.62
N ALA A 145 7.01 -30.28 -5.76
CA ALA A 145 6.37 -30.39 -4.45
C ALA A 145 4.93 -29.91 -4.50
#